data_13f6a74fc6078d5a4841c5c701515dd4
#
_entry.id   13f6a74fc6078d5a4841c5c701515dd4
#
_cell.length_a   1.000
_cell.length_b   1.000
_cell.length_c   1.000
_cell.angle_alpha   90.00
_cell.angle_beta   90.00
_cell.angle_gamma   90.00
#
_symmetry.space_group_name_H-M   'P 1'
#
loop_
_entity.id
_entity.type
_entity.pdbx_description
1 polymer ?
#
loop_
_entity_poly.entity_id
_entity_poly.type
_entity_poly.pdbx_seq_one_letter_code
_entity_poly.pdbx_strand_id
1 'polypeptide(L)'
;MHYHVLTLFPEMIEQDMGTSIMGRAMEQGLIQLTATNIRDFSTNKHMKVDDYPYGGGAGMVMQAEPVYGAWKHVTESIGYKPRVIYLTPQGKVFQQSMVEDFAKEQDLVFLCGHYEGIDERVLEEVVTDYVSIGDYVLTGGELPALVMMDAISRFVPGVLNNEESAEFDSFHDNLLEYPQYSRPAEWMGKKVPDVLLSGHHANIEKWRREQSILRTLRNRPELLEDAVLSKKEKQYLDQLRRELAAEQSSTGDGEE
;
A
#
# COMPACT_ATOMS: atom_id res chain seq x y z
N MET A 1 3.48 -16.20 4.37
CA MET A 1 3.49 -14.85 4.98
C MET A 1 2.59 -14.86 6.21
N HIS A 2 3.08 -14.40 7.36
CA HIS A 2 2.28 -14.26 8.58
C HIS A 2 2.30 -12.81 9.05
N TYR A 3 1.13 -12.22 9.17
CA TYR A 3 0.93 -10.88 9.71
C TYR A 3 0.57 -10.95 11.19
N HIS A 4 1.31 -10.25 12.02
CA HIS A 4 1.04 -10.04 13.44
C HIS A 4 0.67 -8.58 13.64
N VAL A 5 -0.52 -8.29 14.13
CA VAL A 5 -1.00 -6.92 14.30
C VAL A 5 -1.21 -6.63 15.78
N LEU A 6 -0.41 -5.72 16.34
CA LEU A 6 -0.55 -5.20 17.68
C LEU A 6 -1.49 -4.00 17.64
N THR A 7 -2.68 -4.13 18.21
CA THR A 7 -3.77 -3.15 18.07
C THR A 7 -4.64 -3.07 19.32
N LEU A 8 -5.46 -2.04 19.44
CA LEU A 8 -6.53 -1.95 20.42
C LEU A 8 -7.87 -2.49 19.90
N PHE A 9 -7.96 -2.81 18.60
CA PHE A 9 -9.18 -3.20 17.89
C PHE A 9 -8.92 -4.40 16.96
N PRO A 10 -8.61 -5.59 17.53
CA PRO A 10 -8.31 -6.78 16.72
C PRO A 10 -9.46 -7.18 15.77
N GLU A 11 -10.71 -6.98 16.20
CA GLU A 11 -11.90 -7.30 15.42
C GLU A 11 -11.98 -6.52 14.10
N MET A 12 -11.47 -5.28 14.07
CA MET A 12 -11.43 -4.47 12.85
C MET A 12 -10.49 -5.11 11.80
N ILE A 13 -9.33 -5.58 12.25
CA ILE A 13 -8.34 -6.23 11.39
C ILE A 13 -8.86 -7.58 10.89
N GLU A 14 -9.38 -8.41 11.79
CA GLU A 14 -9.87 -9.75 11.49
C GLU A 14 -11.05 -9.73 10.51
N GLN A 15 -11.99 -8.80 10.71
CA GLN A 15 -13.17 -8.68 9.86
C GLN A 15 -12.79 -8.28 8.43
N ASP A 16 -11.90 -7.31 8.26
CA ASP A 16 -11.50 -6.82 6.94
C ASP A 16 -10.67 -7.86 6.20
N MET A 17 -9.64 -8.39 6.83
CA MET A 17 -8.76 -9.41 6.26
C MET A 17 -9.48 -10.74 5.98
N GLY A 18 -10.54 -11.07 6.71
CA GLY A 18 -11.36 -12.26 6.53
C GLY A 18 -12.27 -12.24 5.29
N THR A 19 -12.20 -11.21 4.45
CA THR A 19 -13.10 -11.04 3.30
C THR A 19 -12.37 -11.13 1.96
N SER A 20 -13.15 -11.36 0.86
CA SER A 20 -12.70 -11.27 -0.52
C SER A 20 -11.45 -12.12 -0.83
N ILE A 21 -10.44 -11.50 -1.45
CA ILE A 21 -9.17 -12.16 -1.86
C ILE A 21 -8.36 -12.53 -0.63
N MET A 22 -8.27 -11.67 0.37
CA MET A 22 -7.52 -11.90 1.60
C MET A 22 -8.09 -13.07 2.40
N GLY A 23 -9.43 -13.12 2.57
CA GLY A 23 -10.10 -14.24 3.24
C GLY A 23 -9.83 -15.57 2.56
N ARG A 24 -9.90 -15.65 1.23
CA ARG A 24 -9.56 -16.85 0.47
C ARG A 24 -8.09 -17.25 0.61
N ALA A 25 -7.18 -16.28 0.60
CA ALA A 25 -5.75 -16.54 0.79
C ALA A 25 -5.47 -17.09 2.19
N MET A 26 -6.18 -16.62 3.21
CA MET A 26 -6.10 -17.16 4.58
C MET A 26 -6.67 -18.58 4.66
N GLU A 27 -7.84 -18.84 4.05
CA GLU A 27 -8.43 -20.19 3.98
C GLU A 27 -7.51 -21.22 3.30
N GLN A 28 -6.75 -20.77 2.30
CA GLN A 28 -5.77 -21.60 1.59
C GLN A 28 -4.41 -21.69 2.33
N GLY A 29 -4.22 -20.98 3.44
CA GLY A 29 -2.98 -20.98 4.21
C GLY A 29 -1.81 -20.25 3.53
N LEU A 30 -2.07 -19.43 2.50
CA LEU A 30 -1.06 -18.62 1.80
C LEU A 30 -0.60 -17.44 2.67
N ILE A 31 -1.55 -16.85 3.40
CA ILE A 31 -1.30 -15.84 4.43
C ILE A 31 -1.93 -16.28 5.75
N GLN A 32 -1.34 -15.85 6.84
CA GLN A 32 -1.84 -16.04 8.19
C GLN A 32 -1.95 -14.68 8.87
N LEU A 33 -2.88 -14.54 9.81
CA LEU A 33 -3.12 -13.34 10.57
C LEU A 33 -3.25 -13.67 12.04
N THR A 34 -2.55 -12.91 12.88
CA THR A 34 -2.73 -12.91 14.34
C THR A 34 -2.89 -11.47 14.79
N ALA A 35 -4.10 -11.07 15.18
CA ALA A 35 -4.36 -9.77 15.77
C ALA A 35 -4.29 -9.88 17.31
N THR A 36 -3.37 -9.15 17.92
CA THR A 36 -3.10 -9.19 19.36
C THR A 36 -3.61 -7.91 20.00
N ASN A 37 -4.52 -8.04 20.97
CA ASN A 37 -5.01 -6.90 21.72
C ASN A 37 -3.97 -6.42 22.74
N ILE A 38 -3.45 -5.21 22.55
CA ILE A 38 -2.46 -4.60 23.44
C ILE A 38 -2.99 -4.48 24.88
N ARG A 39 -4.33 -4.35 25.06
CA ARG A 39 -4.96 -4.24 26.40
C ARG A 39 -4.72 -5.47 27.28
N ASP A 40 -4.58 -6.65 26.68
CA ASP A 40 -4.39 -7.91 27.41
C ASP A 40 -3.04 -7.97 28.15
N PHE A 41 -2.12 -7.07 27.79
CA PHE A 41 -0.79 -6.93 28.41
C PHE A 41 -0.71 -5.78 29.42
N SER A 42 -1.84 -5.13 29.71
CA SER A 42 -1.88 -4.11 30.76
C SER A 42 -1.83 -4.75 32.15
N THR A 43 -0.93 -4.28 32.98
CA THR A 43 -0.85 -4.66 34.41
C THR A 43 -1.92 -3.96 35.27
N ASN A 44 -2.65 -3.01 34.69
CA ASN A 44 -3.72 -2.29 35.35
C ASN A 44 -4.99 -3.14 35.44
N LYS A 45 -5.62 -3.20 36.61
CA LYS A 45 -6.87 -3.96 36.85
C LYS A 45 -8.05 -3.56 35.93
N HIS A 46 -8.01 -2.38 35.34
CA HIS A 46 -9.00 -1.88 34.40
C HIS A 46 -8.53 -1.98 32.92
N MET A 47 -7.46 -2.73 32.64
CA MET A 47 -6.85 -2.90 31.31
C MET A 47 -6.52 -1.57 30.63
N LYS A 48 -6.13 -0.55 31.44
CA LYS A 48 -5.76 0.77 30.96
C LYS A 48 -4.42 0.67 30.20
N VAL A 49 -4.34 1.27 29.03
CA VAL A 49 -3.16 1.23 28.13
C VAL A 49 -2.61 2.61 27.82
N ASP A 50 -3.21 3.66 28.33
CA ASP A 50 -2.90 5.05 28.06
C ASP A 50 -2.74 5.86 29.34
N ASP A 51 -1.99 6.97 29.26
CA ASP A 51 -1.85 7.92 30.37
C ASP A 51 -1.57 9.34 29.82
N TYR A 52 -1.63 10.33 30.67
CA TYR A 52 -1.33 11.72 30.32
C TYR A 52 0.13 11.88 29.89
N PRO A 53 0.40 12.70 28.87
CA PRO A 53 1.77 12.96 28.45
C PRO A 53 2.54 13.76 29.50
N TYR A 54 3.81 13.43 29.68
CA TYR A 54 4.72 14.30 30.46
C TYR A 54 4.85 15.65 29.76
N GLY A 55 4.95 16.70 30.55
CA GLY A 55 4.99 18.08 30.03
C GLY A 55 3.63 18.71 29.80
N GLY A 56 2.55 17.96 29.98
CA GLY A 56 1.18 18.42 29.74
C GLY A 56 0.82 18.38 28.24
N GLY A 57 -0.41 18.75 27.92
CA GLY A 57 -0.97 18.72 26.58
C GLY A 57 -2.38 18.11 26.56
N ALA A 58 -3.04 18.18 25.43
CA ALA A 58 -4.31 17.51 25.19
C ALA A 58 -4.09 16.04 24.86
N GLY A 59 -5.08 15.20 25.17
CA GLY A 59 -5.07 13.79 24.79
C GLY A 59 -4.30 12.88 25.74
N MET A 60 -4.06 11.67 25.30
CA MET A 60 -3.43 10.58 26.04
C MET A 60 -2.32 9.96 25.18
N VAL A 61 -1.38 9.25 25.81
CA VAL A 61 -0.29 8.53 25.13
C VAL A 61 -0.37 7.07 25.53
N MET A 62 -0.20 6.16 24.58
CA MET A 62 -0.13 4.73 24.85
C MET A 62 1.10 4.42 25.70
N GLN A 63 0.89 3.68 26.77
CA GLN A 63 1.94 3.32 27.74
C GLN A 63 2.92 2.30 27.12
N ALA A 64 4.20 2.42 27.47
CA ALA A 64 5.26 1.54 26.98
C ALA A 64 5.05 0.08 27.40
N GLU A 65 4.65 -0.20 28.64
CA GLU A 65 4.60 -1.55 29.18
C GLU A 65 3.60 -2.47 28.47
N PRO A 66 2.33 -2.09 28.19
CA PRO A 66 1.41 -2.94 27.44
C PRO A 66 1.88 -3.19 25.99
N VAL A 67 2.44 -2.18 25.33
CA VAL A 67 2.95 -2.31 23.97
C VAL A 67 4.16 -3.26 23.94
N TYR A 68 5.09 -3.10 24.86
CA TYR A 68 6.24 -3.99 24.99
C TYR A 68 5.82 -5.43 25.30
N GLY A 69 4.85 -5.60 26.20
CA GLY A 69 4.32 -6.92 26.58
C GLY A 69 3.71 -7.64 25.38
N ALA A 70 2.90 -6.94 24.56
CA ALA A 70 2.31 -7.49 23.35
C ALA A 70 3.39 -7.86 22.31
N TRP A 71 4.35 -6.97 22.07
CA TRP A 71 5.48 -7.25 21.18
C TRP A 71 6.31 -8.45 21.64
N LYS A 72 6.64 -8.52 22.92
CA LYS A 72 7.41 -9.62 23.50
C LYS A 72 6.68 -10.95 23.34
N HIS A 73 5.38 -11.00 23.61
CA HIS A 73 4.55 -12.19 23.42
C HIS A 73 4.63 -12.72 21.98
N VAL A 74 4.45 -11.82 21.00
CA VAL A 74 4.53 -12.19 19.57
C VAL A 74 5.95 -12.65 19.20
N THR A 75 6.99 -11.93 19.62
CA THR A 75 8.38 -12.27 19.32
C THR A 75 8.78 -13.62 19.92
N GLU A 76 8.35 -13.92 21.16
CA GLU A 76 8.58 -15.21 21.79
C GLU A 76 7.85 -16.35 21.07
N SER A 77 6.67 -16.11 20.52
CA SER A 77 5.92 -17.12 19.75
C SER A 77 6.55 -17.41 18.37
N ILE A 78 7.14 -16.39 17.74
CA ILE A 78 7.87 -16.52 16.46
C ILE A 78 9.24 -17.18 16.69
N GLY A 79 9.92 -16.90 17.80
CA GLY A 79 11.23 -17.42 18.17
C GLY A 79 12.43 -16.62 17.61
N TYR A 80 12.18 -15.49 16.96
CA TYR A 80 13.21 -14.51 16.50
C TYR A 80 12.61 -13.09 16.50
N LYS A 81 13.46 -12.07 16.29
CA LYS A 81 13.02 -10.67 16.17
C LYS A 81 12.59 -10.39 14.72
N PRO A 82 11.27 -10.26 14.43
CA PRO A 82 10.76 -9.91 13.11
C PRO A 82 10.91 -8.42 12.84
N ARG A 83 10.66 -7.99 11.61
CA ARG A 83 10.48 -6.57 11.31
C ARG A 83 9.19 -6.07 11.97
N VAL A 84 9.29 -4.90 12.58
CA VAL A 84 8.19 -4.22 13.29
C VAL A 84 7.93 -2.89 12.60
N ILE A 85 6.77 -2.78 11.97
CA ILE A 85 6.33 -1.61 11.21
C ILE A 85 5.41 -0.77 12.10
N TYR A 86 5.83 0.42 12.45
CA TYR A 86 5.00 1.41 13.13
C TYR A 86 4.36 2.36 12.11
N LEU A 87 3.02 2.45 12.15
CA LEU A 87 2.21 3.26 11.24
C LEU A 87 2.12 4.69 11.79
N THR A 88 2.83 5.62 11.15
CA THR A 88 2.94 6.98 11.64
C THR A 88 3.22 7.98 10.51
N PRO A 89 2.67 9.22 10.56
CA PRO A 89 3.01 10.26 9.60
C PRO A 89 4.51 10.65 9.56
N GLN A 90 5.27 10.31 10.62
CA GLN A 90 6.72 10.58 10.68
C GLN A 90 7.55 9.63 9.82
N GLY A 91 6.94 8.51 9.36
CA GLY A 91 7.62 7.48 8.60
C GLY A 91 7.87 7.84 7.14
N LYS A 92 8.64 6.98 6.46
CA LYS A 92 8.79 7.05 5.00
C LYS A 92 7.45 6.75 4.34
N VAL A 93 7.12 7.51 3.28
CA VAL A 93 5.90 7.27 2.52
C VAL A 93 5.97 5.89 1.84
N PHE A 94 4.94 5.09 2.06
CA PHE A 94 4.81 3.73 1.53
C PHE A 94 4.76 3.74 0.00
N GLN A 95 5.61 2.96 -0.61
CA GLN A 95 5.79 2.88 -2.07
C GLN A 95 5.92 1.43 -2.51
N GLN A 96 5.73 1.17 -3.79
CA GLN A 96 5.77 -0.17 -4.38
C GLN A 96 7.08 -0.93 -4.10
N SER A 97 8.22 -0.26 -4.11
CA SER A 97 9.52 -0.86 -3.75
C SER A 97 9.57 -1.39 -2.30
N MET A 98 8.82 -0.75 -1.38
CA MET A 98 8.70 -1.24 -0.01
C MET A 98 7.78 -2.46 0.07
N VAL A 99 6.72 -2.52 -0.76
CA VAL A 99 5.85 -3.69 -0.87
C VAL A 99 6.65 -4.93 -1.24
N GLU A 100 7.46 -4.83 -2.29
CA GLU A 100 8.30 -5.93 -2.77
C GLU A 100 9.36 -6.36 -1.74
N ASP A 101 9.86 -5.43 -0.93
CA ASP A 101 10.81 -5.73 0.13
C ASP A 101 10.14 -6.44 1.31
N PHE A 102 9.00 -5.93 1.79
CA PHE A 102 8.23 -6.55 2.86
C PHE A 102 7.67 -7.93 2.47
N ALA A 103 7.33 -8.14 1.20
CA ALA A 103 6.80 -9.42 0.71
C ALA A 103 7.81 -10.58 0.79
N LYS A 104 9.11 -10.30 1.00
CA LYS A 104 10.16 -11.31 1.19
C LYS A 104 10.22 -11.88 2.61
N GLU A 105 9.58 -11.20 3.56
CA GLU A 105 9.59 -11.60 4.97
C GLU A 105 8.63 -12.78 5.20
N GLN A 106 8.97 -13.62 6.17
CA GLN A 106 8.08 -14.68 6.62
C GLN A 106 7.05 -14.17 7.62
N ASP A 107 7.48 -13.31 8.54
CA ASP A 107 6.67 -12.69 9.57
C ASP A 107 6.86 -11.16 9.54
N LEU A 108 5.73 -10.42 9.60
CA LEU A 108 5.72 -8.97 9.75
C LEU A 108 4.86 -8.58 10.94
N VAL A 109 5.37 -7.71 11.79
CA VAL A 109 4.61 -7.14 12.91
C VAL A 109 4.19 -5.72 12.57
N PHE A 110 2.88 -5.43 12.62
CA PHE A 110 2.32 -4.09 12.50
C PHE A 110 1.96 -3.55 13.88
N LEU A 111 2.50 -2.40 14.24
CA LEU A 111 2.16 -1.70 15.47
C LEU A 111 1.22 -0.54 15.15
N CYS A 112 -0.04 -0.66 15.59
CA CYS A 112 -1.08 0.33 15.42
C CYS A 112 -1.14 1.26 16.62
N GLY A 113 -0.76 2.52 16.42
CA GLY A 113 -0.87 3.56 17.44
C GLY A 113 -2.25 4.19 17.49
N HIS A 114 -2.60 4.72 18.66
CA HIS A 114 -3.81 5.50 18.93
C HIS A 114 -3.49 6.73 19.78
N TYR A 115 -4.50 7.55 20.01
CA TYR A 115 -4.41 8.78 20.81
C TYR A 115 -3.40 9.77 20.22
N GLU A 116 -2.53 10.38 21.06
CA GLU A 116 -1.46 11.28 20.63
C GLU A 116 -0.19 10.52 20.17
N GLY A 117 -0.20 9.19 20.29
CA GLY A 117 0.89 8.31 19.90
C GLY A 117 1.25 7.30 21.00
N ILE A 118 2.41 6.70 20.85
CA ILE A 118 2.96 5.67 21.73
C ILE A 118 4.18 6.24 22.44
N ASP A 119 4.42 5.82 23.68
CA ASP A 119 5.61 6.21 24.45
C ASP A 119 6.89 5.93 23.65
N GLU A 120 7.71 6.97 23.43
CA GLU A 120 8.87 6.92 22.57
C GLU A 120 9.87 5.82 22.97
N ARG A 121 10.00 5.57 24.28
CA ARG A 121 10.94 4.57 24.80
C ARG A 121 10.67 3.15 24.29
N VAL A 122 9.41 2.77 24.12
CA VAL A 122 9.08 1.46 23.53
C VAL A 122 9.22 1.46 22.03
N LEU A 123 8.94 2.57 21.37
CA LEU A 123 9.19 2.68 19.91
C LEU A 123 10.66 2.49 19.58
N GLU A 124 11.57 3.15 20.31
CA GLU A 124 13.03 2.99 20.16
C GLU A 124 13.50 1.54 20.39
N GLU A 125 12.84 0.79 21.28
CA GLU A 125 13.22 -0.58 21.59
C GLU A 125 12.73 -1.61 20.57
N VAL A 126 11.51 -1.42 20.00
CA VAL A 126 10.84 -2.47 19.24
C VAL A 126 10.68 -2.20 17.75
N VAL A 127 10.63 -0.92 17.31
CA VAL A 127 10.33 -0.57 15.93
C VAL A 127 11.55 -0.66 15.03
N THR A 128 11.39 -1.31 13.89
CA THR A 128 12.43 -1.37 12.85
C THR A 128 12.14 -0.43 11.70
N ASP A 129 10.86 -0.20 11.41
CA ASP A 129 10.41 0.55 10.24
C ASP A 129 9.30 1.54 10.64
N TYR A 130 9.51 2.83 10.37
CA TYR A 130 8.51 3.87 10.49
C TYR A 130 7.92 4.13 9.11
N VAL A 131 6.59 3.91 8.95
CA VAL A 131 5.94 3.99 7.64
C VAL A 131 4.71 4.89 7.69
N SER A 132 4.60 5.79 6.70
CA SER A 132 3.43 6.63 6.45
C SER A 132 2.72 6.17 5.19
N ILE A 133 1.38 6.24 5.14
CA ILE A 133 0.62 6.00 3.91
C ILE A 133 0.23 7.30 3.18
N GLY A 134 0.73 8.45 3.63
CA GLY A 134 0.48 9.77 3.02
C GLY A 134 0.47 10.89 4.05
N ASP A 135 0.45 12.12 3.55
CA ASP A 135 0.52 13.36 4.35
C ASP A 135 -0.87 13.77 4.90
N TYR A 136 -1.46 12.90 5.71
CA TYR A 136 -2.72 13.15 6.41
C TYR A 136 -2.76 12.34 7.71
N VAL A 137 -3.62 12.76 8.63
CA VAL A 137 -3.74 12.15 9.96
C VAL A 137 -5.01 11.31 10.04
N LEU A 138 -4.86 10.09 10.57
CA LEU A 138 -5.96 9.17 10.87
C LEU A 138 -6.15 9.01 12.37
N THR A 139 -7.26 8.40 12.78
CA THR A 139 -7.58 8.16 14.18
C THR A 139 -6.78 7.03 14.82
N GLY A 140 -6.17 6.16 14.01
CA GLY A 140 -5.40 5.00 14.47
C GLY A 140 -4.60 4.35 13.34
N GLY A 141 -3.77 3.38 13.69
CA GLY A 141 -2.88 2.67 12.77
C GLY A 141 -3.52 1.49 12.02
N GLU A 142 -4.76 1.11 12.32
CA GLU A 142 -5.41 -0.08 11.75
C GLU A 142 -5.65 0.05 10.25
N LEU A 143 -6.21 1.17 9.79
CA LEU A 143 -6.44 1.40 8.35
C LEU A 143 -5.13 1.40 7.56
N PRO A 144 -4.06 2.11 7.98
CA PRO A 144 -2.76 1.98 7.33
C PRO A 144 -2.22 0.54 7.31
N ALA A 145 -2.37 -0.23 8.39
CA ALA A 145 -1.96 -1.63 8.45
C ALA A 145 -2.70 -2.46 7.39
N LEU A 146 -4.03 -2.31 7.29
CA LEU A 146 -4.85 -2.98 6.29
C LEU A 146 -4.42 -2.64 4.86
N VAL A 147 -4.18 -1.36 4.55
CA VAL A 147 -3.67 -0.91 3.24
C VAL A 147 -2.33 -1.58 2.91
N MET A 148 -1.41 -1.64 3.88
CA MET A 148 -0.11 -2.26 3.66
C MET A 148 -0.21 -3.77 3.51
N MET A 149 -0.99 -4.45 4.36
CA MET A 149 -1.18 -5.91 4.28
C MET A 149 -1.83 -6.31 2.96
N ASP A 150 -2.82 -5.56 2.45
CA ASP A 150 -3.42 -5.80 1.14
C ASP A 150 -2.38 -5.69 0.02
N ALA A 151 -1.64 -4.58 -0.02
CA ALA A 151 -0.62 -4.36 -1.04
C ALA A 151 0.49 -5.43 -1.01
N ILE A 152 1.00 -5.79 0.18
CA ILE A 152 2.05 -6.81 0.36
C ILE A 152 1.54 -8.19 -0.05
N SER A 153 0.30 -8.54 0.32
CA SER A 153 -0.30 -9.85 0.03
C SER A 153 -0.41 -10.13 -1.47
N ARG A 154 -0.55 -9.11 -2.30
CA ARG A 154 -0.58 -9.25 -3.77
C ARG A 154 0.70 -9.85 -4.33
N PHE A 155 1.83 -9.72 -3.62
CA PHE A 155 3.14 -10.29 -3.98
C PHE A 155 3.41 -11.64 -3.33
N VAL A 156 2.51 -12.14 -2.49
CA VAL A 156 2.61 -13.50 -1.95
C VAL A 156 2.15 -14.49 -3.03
N PRO A 157 3.01 -15.47 -3.41
CA PRO A 157 2.67 -16.42 -4.47
C PRO A 157 1.34 -17.13 -4.21
N GLY A 158 0.49 -17.18 -5.22
CA GLY A 158 -0.82 -17.85 -5.19
C GLY A 158 -1.98 -17.02 -4.61
N VAL A 159 -1.75 -15.84 -4.05
CA VAL A 159 -2.83 -14.95 -3.55
C VAL A 159 -3.63 -14.38 -4.72
N LEU A 160 -2.98 -13.95 -5.79
CA LEU A 160 -3.63 -13.60 -7.04
C LEU A 160 -3.65 -14.81 -7.98
N ASN A 161 -4.79 -15.05 -8.62
CA ASN A 161 -4.97 -16.18 -9.56
C ASN A 161 -4.12 -16.07 -10.83
N ASN A 162 -3.66 -14.88 -11.17
CA ASN A 162 -2.82 -14.62 -12.33
C ASN A 162 -1.60 -13.82 -11.87
N GLU A 163 -0.44 -14.48 -11.83
CA GLU A 163 0.84 -13.85 -11.45
C GLU A 163 1.23 -12.74 -12.43
N GLU A 164 0.81 -12.83 -13.70
CA GLU A 164 0.99 -11.77 -14.69
C GLU A 164 0.22 -10.47 -14.32
N SER A 165 -0.82 -10.55 -13.47
CA SER A 165 -1.57 -9.34 -13.07
C SER A 165 -0.70 -8.35 -12.33
N ALA A 166 0.25 -8.81 -11.49
CA ALA A 166 1.16 -7.93 -10.76
C ALA A 166 2.20 -7.25 -11.67
N GLU A 167 2.56 -7.89 -12.79
CA GLU A 167 3.52 -7.32 -13.77
C GLU A 167 2.93 -6.18 -14.60
N PHE A 168 1.60 -6.12 -14.74
CA PHE A 168 0.91 -5.09 -15.53
C PHE A 168 0.22 -4.02 -14.66
N ASP A 169 0.32 -4.13 -13.34
CA ASP A 169 -0.24 -3.15 -12.42
C ASP A 169 0.51 -1.79 -12.51
N SER A 170 -0.16 -0.74 -12.05
CA SER A 170 0.46 0.58 -11.91
C SER A 170 1.71 0.51 -11.03
N PHE A 171 2.71 1.34 -11.34
CA PHE A 171 4.03 1.44 -10.72
C PHE A 171 5.04 0.35 -11.12
N HIS A 172 4.64 -0.67 -11.88
CA HIS A 172 5.61 -1.49 -12.57
C HIS A 172 6.33 -0.63 -13.62
N ASP A 173 7.66 -0.71 -13.71
CA ASP A 173 8.49 0.16 -14.55
C ASP A 173 8.25 1.68 -14.33
N ASN A 174 7.67 2.09 -13.19
CA ASN A 174 7.25 3.46 -12.88
C ASN A 174 6.23 4.04 -13.89
N LEU A 175 5.33 3.22 -14.39
CA LEU A 175 4.23 3.65 -15.24
C LEU A 175 2.87 3.39 -14.58
N LEU A 176 1.87 4.15 -14.97
CA LEU A 176 0.47 3.83 -14.69
C LEU A 176 -0.05 2.78 -15.66
N GLU A 177 -0.98 1.96 -15.20
CA GLU A 177 -1.68 0.98 -16.02
C GLU A 177 -2.43 1.62 -17.19
N TYR A 178 -2.49 0.89 -18.31
CA TYR A 178 -3.28 1.28 -19.49
C TYR A 178 -4.80 1.20 -19.21
N PRO A 179 -5.66 1.87 -20.04
CA PRO A 179 -7.11 1.82 -19.86
C PRO A 179 -7.68 0.43 -20.17
N GLN A 180 -8.53 -0.05 -19.26
CA GLN A 180 -9.22 -1.33 -19.38
C GLN A 180 -10.63 -1.13 -19.97
N TYR A 181 -11.07 -2.08 -20.78
CA TYR A 181 -12.40 -2.09 -21.42
C TYR A 181 -13.09 -3.43 -21.19
N SER A 182 -14.35 -3.39 -20.82
CA SER A 182 -15.22 -4.55 -20.68
C SER A 182 -16.24 -4.63 -21.83
N ARG A 183 -16.95 -5.75 -21.93
CA ARG A 183 -18.12 -5.88 -22.83
C ARG A 183 -19.31 -5.06 -22.34
N PRO A 184 -20.11 -4.49 -23.25
CA PRO A 184 -20.12 -4.64 -24.71
C PRO A 184 -19.07 -3.77 -25.42
N ALA A 185 -18.79 -4.03 -26.70
CA ALA A 185 -17.80 -3.30 -27.51
C ALA A 185 -18.17 -1.82 -27.75
N GLU A 186 -19.43 -1.45 -27.57
CA GLU A 186 -19.92 -0.07 -27.61
C GLU A 186 -20.84 0.19 -26.43
N TRP A 187 -20.58 1.28 -25.69
CA TRP A 187 -21.41 1.73 -24.57
C TRP A 187 -21.64 3.24 -24.68
N MET A 188 -22.91 3.65 -24.76
CA MET A 188 -23.33 5.06 -24.90
C MET A 188 -22.62 5.81 -26.05
N GLY A 189 -22.47 5.15 -27.20
CA GLY A 189 -21.80 5.71 -28.38
C GLY A 189 -20.26 5.71 -28.30
N LYS A 190 -19.68 5.27 -27.20
CA LYS A 190 -18.22 5.14 -27.03
C LYS A 190 -17.79 3.71 -27.36
N LYS A 191 -16.82 3.57 -28.25
CA LYS A 191 -16.34 2.28 -28.74
C LYS A 191 -15.04 1.86 -28.04
N VAL A 192 -14.89 0.56 -27.86
CA VAL A 192 -13.60 -0.04 -27.51
C VAL A 192 -12.64 0.19 -28.69
N PRO A 193 -11.37 0.55 -28.45
CA PRO A 193 -10.37 0.70 -29.54
C PRO A 193 -10.26 -0.55 -30.40
N ASP A 194 -10.28 -0.37 -31.72
CA ASP A 194 -10.29 -1.48 -32.68
C ASP A 194 -9.08 -2.43 -32.53
N VAL A 195 -7.93 -1.91 -32.12
CA VAL A 195 -6.73 -2.71 -31.84
C VAL A 195 -6.99 -3.81 -30.81
N LEU A 196 -7.82 -3.54 -29.79
CA LEU A 196 -8.17 -4.50 -28.73
C LEU A 196 -9.14 -5.59 -29.24
N LEU A 197 -9.86 -5.34 -30.33
CA LEU A 197 -10.78 -6.27 -30.98
C LEU A 197 -10.10 -7.09 -32.09
N SER A 198 -8.88 -6.72 -32.48
CA SER A 198 -8.17 -7.30 -33.63
C SER A 198 -7.64 -8.71 -33.41
N GLY A 199 -7.43 -9.15 -32.18
CA GLY A 199 -6.77 -10.42 -31.85
C GLY A 199 -5.25 -10.45 -32.11
N HIS A 200 -4.64 -9.35 -32.56
CA HIS A 200 -3.19 -9.26 -32.83
C HIS A 200 -2.43 -8.91 -31.54
N HIS A 201 -1.97 -9.91 -30.80
CA HIS A 201 -1.32 -9.75 -29.50
C HIS A 201 -0.19 -8.69 -29.50
N ALA A 202 0.73 -8.74 -30.46
CA ALA A 202 1.83 -7.77 -30.53
C ALA A 202 1.36 -6.31 -30.67
N ASN A 203 0.28 -6.07 -31.44
CA ASN A 203 -0.28 -4.73 -31.59
C ASN A 203 -1.03 -4.30 -30.32
N ILE A 204 -1.68 -5.23 -29.65
CA ILE A 204 -2.35 -4.99 -28.37
C ILE A 204 -1.33 -4.62 -27.29
N GLU A 205 -0.25 -5.37 -27.15
CA GLU A 205 0.83 -5.08 -26.20
C GLU A 205 1.49 -3.72 -26.45
N LYS A 206 1.79 -3.44 -27.73
CA LYS A 206 2.32 -2.13 -28.10
C LYS A 206 1.36 -1.00 -27.72
N TRP A 207 0.08 -1.15 -28.05
CA TRP A 207 -0.95 -0.15 -27.72
C TRP A 207 -1.08 0.03 -26.21
N ARG A 208 -1.10 -1.06 -25.43
CA ARG A 208 -1.14 -1.01 -23.97
C ARG A 208 0.03 -0.20 -23.39
N ARG A 209 1.22 -0.48 -23.88
CA ARG A 209 2.43 0.22 -23.45
C ARG A 209 2.41 1.72 -23.79
N GLU A 210 1.98 2.06 -25.00
CA GLU A 210 1.79 3.45 -25.44
C GLU A 210 0.74 4.18 -24.59
N GLN A 211 -0.35 3.52 -24.24
CA GLN A 211 -1.37 4.09 -23.35
C GLN A 211 -0.87 4.28 -21.90
N SER A 212 -0.08 3.36 -21.38
CA SER A 212 0.55 3.52 -20.07
C SER A 212 1.46 4.75 -20.02
N ILE A 213 2.30 4.95 -21.04
CA ILE A 213 3.17 6.13 -21.15
C ILE A 213 2.34 7.42 -21.25
N LEU A 214 1.32 7.44 -22.11
CA LEU A 214 0.44 8.60 -22.26
C LEU A 214 -0.31 8.94 -20.97
N ARG A 215 -0.85 7.94 -20.29
CA ARG A 215 -1.55 8.11 -19.02
C ARG A 215 -0.62 8.64 -17.93
N THR A 216 0.58 8.09 -17.85
CA THR A 216 1.57 8.53 -16.88
C THR A 216 1.96 9.98 -17.14
N LEU A 217 2.22 10.35 -18.40
CA LEU A 217 2.54 11.73 -18.77
C LEU A 217 1.44 12.72 -18.40
N ARG A 218 0.16 12.33 -18.52
CA ARG A 218 -0.98 13.22 -18.22
C ARG A 218 -1.28 13.34 -16.73
N ASN A 219 -1.16 12.26 -15.98
CA ASN A 219 -1.67 12.18 -14.62
C ASN A 219 -0.58 12.16 -13.55
N ARG A 220 0.59 11.60 -13.85
CA ARG A 220 1.71 11.42 -12.91
C ARG A 220 3.05 11.58 -13.64
N PRO A 221 3.30 12.76 -14.24
CA PRO A 221 4.49 12.99 -15.09
C PRO A 221 5.81 12.78 -14.34
N GLU A 222 5.85 12.96 -13.03
CA GLU A 222 7.02 12.73 -12.19
C GLU A 222 7.50 11.28 -12.20
N LEU A 223 6.62 10.31 -12.39
CA LEU A 223 6.99 8.89 -12.48
C LEU A 223 7.85 8.59 -13.71
N LEU A 224 7.75 9.42 -14.76
CA LEU A 224 8.53 9.23 -15.99
C LEU A 224 10.01 9.56 -15.84
N GLU A 225 10.42 10.21 -14.75
CA GLU A 225 11.83 10.53 -14.48
C GLU A 225 12.63 9.24 -14.26
N ASP A 226 12.02 8.27 -13.56
CA ASP A 226 12.65 6.98 -13.22
C ASP A 226 12.05 5.80 -14.02
N ALA A 227 11.20 6.07 -15.04
CA ALA A 227 10.54 5.03 -15.81
C ALA A 227 11.52 4.23 -16.67
N VAL A 228 11.37 2.89 -16.66
CA VAL A 228 12.18 2.00 -17.47
C VAL A 228 11.60 1.98 -18.90
N LEU A 229 12.17 2.82 -19.77
CA LEU A 229 11.73 2.99 -21.16
C LEU A 229 12.81 2.59 -22.15
N SER A 230 12.41 1.83 -23.18
CA SER A 230 13.24 1.53 -24.35
C SER A 230 13.51 2.81 -25.17
N LYS A 231 14.49 2.73 -26.10
CA LYS A 231 14.80 3.86 -26.99
C LYS A 231 13.61 4.32 -27.83
N LYS A 232 12.77 3.39 -28.29
CA LYS A 232 11.57 3.70 -29.09
C LYS A 232 10.50 4.38 -28.23
N GLU A 233 10.31 3.93 -27.01
CA GLU A 233 9.36 4.50 -26.07
C GLU A 233 9.77 5.92 -25.62
N LYS A 234 11.06 6.17 -25.44
CA LYS A 234 11.59 7.52 -25.19
C LYS A 234 11.29 8.47 -26.35
N GLN A 235 11.46 8.02 -27.59
CA GLN A 235 11.12 8.81 -28.77
C GLN A 235 9.61 9.09 -28.84
N TYR A 236 8.77 8.12 -28.52
CA TYR A 236 7.32 8.29 -28.43
C TYR A 236 6.93 9.29 -27.33
N LEU A 237 7.52 9.18 -26.14
CA LEU A 237 7.32 10.13 -25.06
C LEU A 237 7.70 11.57 -25.45
N ASP A 238 8.82 11.76 -26.15
CA ASP A 238 9.25 13.06 -26.65
C ASP A 238 8.30 13.64 -27.72
N GLN A 239 7.67 12.78 -28.52
CA GLN A 239 6.62 13.19 -29.45
C GLN A 239 5.37 13.64 -28.68
N LEU A 240 4.88 12.86 -27.72
CA LEU A 240 3.72 13.20 -26.88
C LEU A 240 3.91 14.52 -26.14
N ARG A 241 5.10 14.77 -25.57
CA ARG A 241 5.40 16.04 -24.89
C ARG A 241 5.26 17.25 -25.82
N ARG A 242 5.69 17.10 -27.09
CA ARG A 242 5.55 18.18 -28.10
C ARG A 242 4.10 18.39 -28.49
N GLU A 243 3.33 17.31 -28.67
CA GLU A 243 1.91 17.39 -29.01
C GLU A 243 1.10 18.07 -27.90
N LEU A 244 1.30 17.69 -26.64
CA LEU A 244 0.62 18.30 -25.50
C LEU A 244 1.01 19.78 -25.30
N ALA A 245 2.27 20.14 -25.53
CA ALA A 245 2.70 21.54 -25.46
C ALA A 245 2.06 22.41 -26.56
N ALA A 246 1.87 21.86 -27.76
CA ALA A 246 1.18 22.52 -28.85
C ALA A 246 -0.32 22.71 -28.60
N GLU A 247 -0.98 21.72 -28.01
CA GLU A 247 -2.40 21.81 -27.59
C GLU A 247 -2.62 22.90 -26.54
N GLN A 248 -1.75 23.00 -25.55
CA GLN A 248 -1.83 24.02 -24.49
C GLN A 248 -1.61 25.44 -25.03
N SER A 249 -0.72 25.61 -26.00
CA SER A 249 -0.48 26.92 -26.62
C SER A 249 -1.66 27.38 -27.49
N SER A 250 -2.42 26.44 -28.08
CA SER A 250 -3.58 26.77 -28.93
C SER A 250 -4.86 27.08 -28.13
N THR A 251 -4.93 26.66 -26.87
CA THR A 251 -6.08 26.94 -25.98
C THR A 251 -5.89 28.25 -25.17
N GLY A 252 -4.68 28.77 -25.10
CA GLY A 252 -4.36 30.04 -24.40
C GLY A 252 -4.66 31.33 -25.17
N ASP A 253 -4.86 31.25 -26.49
CA ASP A 253 -5.11 32.44 -27.34
C ASP A 253 -6.61 32.76 -27.53
N GLY A 254 -7.50 32.13 -26.78
CA GLY A 254 -8.96 32.27 -26.94
C GLY A 254 -9.70 33.03 -25.82
N GLU A 255 -8.99 33.60 -24.81
CA GLU A 255 -9.60 34.40 -23.75
C GLU A 255 -8.91 35.80 -23.70
N GLU A 256 -9.23 36.66 -24.65
CA GLU A 256 -9.12 38.13 -24.53
C GLU A 256 -10.46 38.76 -24.91
#